data_4cddb62cc29e7f0ac5520f594f7e7a64
#
_entry.id   4cddb62cc29e7f0ac5520f594f7e7a64
#
_cell.length_a   1.000
_cell.length_b   1.000
_cell.length_c   1.000
_cell.angle_alpha   90.00
_cell.angle_beta   90.00
_cell.angle_gamma   90.00
#
_symmetry.space_group_name_H-M   'P 1'
#
loop_
_entity.id
_entity.type
_entity.pdbx_description
1 polymer ?
#
loop_
_entity_poly.entity_id
_entity_poly.type
_entity_poly.pdbx_seq_one_letter_code
_entity_poly.pdbx_strand_id
1 'polypeptide(L)'
;VTNEFEVKCDCGAVTLAISGIAKVHGFCHCVDCRDLLDIPYHSVAVWGKEDVTFKEGEGRVSTFQHPTKRMKRIFCSNCGEVLFNTNVLDWRVISQQLISKNNNGAVPDALIPDKHIFYEQRIVSIDDDLPKYLRGISGALYEESS
;
A
#
# COMPACT_ATOMS: atom_id res chain seq x y z
N VAL A 1 -16.77 13.97 6.62
CA VAL A 1 -16.93 13.48 5.24
C VAL A 1 -16.07 12.24 5.09
N THR A 2 -16.72 11.13 4.95
CA THR A 2 -16.03 9.89 4.66
C THR A 2 -15.67 9.86 3.18
N ASN A 3 -14.38 9.68 2.90
CA ASN A 3 -13.93 9.49 1.53
C ASN A 3 -14.19 8.04 1.14
N GLU A 4 -15.26 7.80 0.41
CA GLU A 4 -15.59 6.48 -0.09
C GLU A 4 -15.24 6.39 -1.56
N PHE A 5 -14.57 5.31 -1.95
CA PHE A 5 -14.27 5.05 -3.35
C PHE A 5 -14.09 3.55 -3.57
N GLU A 6 -14.04 3.15 -4.82
CA GLU A 6 -13.88 1.76 -5.18
C GLU A 6 -12.64 1.58 -6.02
N VAL A 7 -11.98 0.43 -5.86
CA VAL A 7 -10.89 0.00 -6.73
C VAL A 7 -11.20 -1.38 -7.28
N LYS A 8 -10.98 -1.55 -8.57
CA LYS A 8 -11.17 -2.83 -9.27
C LYS A 8 -9.82 -3.33 -9.79
N CYS A 9 -9.65 -4.64 -9.81
CA CYS A 9 -8.52 -5.24 -10.52
C CYS A 9 -8.68 -5.06 -12.03
N ASP A 10 -7.62 -5.30 -12.78
CA ASP A 10 -7.59 -5.10 -14.22
C ASP A 10 -8.71 -5.83 -14.97
N CYS A 11 -9.05 -7.04 -14.57
CA CYS A 11 -10.10 -7.81 -15.25
C CYS A 11 -11.51 -7.50 -14.74
N GLY A 12 -11.64 -6.70 -13.68
CA GLY A 12 -12.92 -6.34 -13.09
C GLY A 12 -13.58 -7.41 -12.23
N ALA A 13 -12.94 -8.56 -12.04
CA ALA A 13 -13.53 -9.67 -11.28
C ALA A 13 -13.67 -9.33 -9.79
N VAL A 14 -12.82 -8.48 -9.26
CA VAL A 14 -12.80 -8.12 -7.85
C VAL A 14 -12.92 -6.60 -7.70
N THR A 15 -13.82 -6.17 -6.82
CA THR A 15 -13.99 -4.76 -6.47
C THR A 15 -13.88 -4.60 -4.97
N LEU A 16 -13.03 -3.69 -4.54
CA LEU A 16 -12.93 -3.28 -3.13
C LEU A 16 -13.67 -1.97 -2.94
N ALA A 17 -14.39 -1.86 -1.84
CA ALA A 17 -14.94 -0.59 -1.36
C ALA A 17 -14.07 -0.11 -0.21
N ILE A 18 -13.60 1.14 -0.31
CA ILE A 18 -12.70 1.74 0.66
C ILE A 18 -13.38 2.95 1.26
N SER A 19 -13.33 3.05 2.59
CA SER A 19 -13.92 4.15 3.33
C SER A 19 -12.94 4.68 4.37
N GLY A 20 -13.23 5.87 4.89
CA GLY A 20 -12.42 6.45 5.95
C GLY A 20 -11.15 7.14 5.45
N ILE A 21 -10.34 7.57 6.41
CA ILE A 21 -9.11 8.31 6.15
C ILE A 21 -7.95 7.33 6.18
N ALA A 22 -7.07 7.41 5.17
CA ALA A 22 -5.87 6.60 5.12
C ALA A 22 -4.99 6.86 6.35
N LYS A 23 -4.48 5.79 6.94
CA LYS A 23 -3.55 5.88 8.08
C LYS A 23 -2.21 6.43 7.65
N VAL A 24 -1.78 6.12 6.45
CA VAL A 24 -0.55 6.63 5.84
C VAL A 24 -0.69 6.57 4.33
N HIS A 25 -0.09 7.55 3.66
CA HIS A 25 0.06 7.53 2.21
C HIS A 25 1.46 8.04 1.88
N GLY A 26 2.28 7.18 1.32
CA GLY A 26 3.69 7.48 1.13
C GLY A 26 4.47 6.33 0.54
N PHE A 27 5.79 6.42 0.66
CA PHE A 27 6.70 5.41 0.16
C PHE A 27 7.25 4.58 1.33
N CYS A 28 7.04 3.26 1.28
CA CYS A 28 7.52 2.34 2.30
C CYS A 28 8.75 1.60 1.79
N HIS A 29 9.84 1.70 2.53
CA HIS A 29 11.12 1.07 2.18
C HIS A 29 11.40 -0.20 2.99
N CYS A 30 10.43 -0.71 3.73
CA CYS A 30 10.66 -1.85 4.62
C CYS A 30 11.01 -3.11 3.85
N VAL A 31 11.89 -3.91 4.42
CA VAL A 31 12.32 -5.17 3.82
C VAL A 31 11.13 -6.10 3.59
N ASP A 32 10.13 -6.07 4.47
CA ASP A 32 8.96 -6.93 4.35
C ASP A 32 8.15 -6.64 3.08
N CYS A 33 7.90 -5.36 2.79
CA CYS A 33 7.20 -4.98 1.55
C CYS A 33 8.04 -5.31 0.32
N ARG A 34 9.35 -5.06 0.39
CA ARG A 34 10.25 -5.35 -0.74
C ARG A 34 10.28 -6.83 -1.07
N ASP A 35 10.38 -7.67 -0.04
CA ASP A 35 10.45 -9.12 -0.22
C ASP A 35 9.11 -9.72 -0.65
N LEU A 36 8.01 -9.20 -0.09
CA LEU A 36 6.68 -9.69 -0.42
C LEU A 36 6.31 -9.43 -1.89
N LEU A 37 6.70 -8.27 -2.41
CA LEU A 37 6.27 -7.80 -3.73
C LEU A 37 7.38 -7.74 -4.77
N ASP A 38 8.62 -8.02 -4.37
CA ASP A 38 9.82 -7.98 -5.25
C ASP A 38 9.98 -6.59 -5.90
N ILE A 39 9.99 -5.55 -5.06
CA ILE A 39 10.09 -4.16 -5.49
C ILE A 39 11.13 -3.42 -4.63
N PRO A 40 11.75 -2.32 -5.15
CA PRO A 40 12.75 -1.58 -4.38
C PRO A 40 12.15 -0.75 -3.25
N TYR A 41 10.92 -0.27 -3.39
CA TYR A 41 10.12 0.38 -2.36
C TYR A 41 8.67 0.38 -2.84
N HIS A 42 7.73 0.58 -1.92
CA HIS A 42 6.30 0.44 -2.23
C HIS A 42 5.59 1.78 -2.04
N SER A 43 4.99 2.29 -3.11
CA SER A 43 4.13 3.47 -3.05
C SER A 43 2.74 3.03 -2.60
N VAL A 44 2.33 3.46 -1.41
CA VAL A 44 1.16 2.89 -0.73
C VAL A 44 0.20 3.93 -0.18
N ALA A 45 -1.05 3.51 -0.03
CA ALA A 45 -2.01 4.11 0.87
C ALA A 45 -2.58 2.98 1.74
N VAL A 46 -2.74 3.22 3.03
CA VAL A 46 -2.98 2.18 4.02
C VAL A 46 -4.22 2.52 4.84
N TRP A 47 -5.09 1.54 5.03
CA TRP A 47 -6.30 1.67 5.85
C TRP A 47 -6.38 0.54 6.87
N GLY A 48 -7.17 0.73 7.91
CA GLY A 48 -7.56 -0.36 8.80
C GLY A 48 -8.41 -1.39 8.07
N LYS A 49 -8.43 -2.62 8.57
CA LYS A 49 -9.17 -3.70 7.89
C LYS A 49 -10.67 -3.44 7.79
N GLU A 50 -11.22 -2.69 8.74
CA GLU A 50 -12.65 -2.35 8.77
C GLU A 50 -13.04 -1.37 7.67
N ASP A 51 -12.08 -0.64 7.12
CA ASP A 51 -12.31 0.38 6.09
C ASP A 51 -12.19 -0.15 4.66
N VAL A 52 -11.78 -1.40 4.50
CA VAL A 52 -11.62 -2.03 3.19
C VAL A 52 -12.45 -3.30 3.15
N THR A 53 -13.47 -3.34 2.28
CA THR A 53 -14.36 -4.48 2.16
C THR A 53 -14.46 -4.93 0.71
N PHE A 54 -14.79 -6.20 0.50
CA PHE A 54 -15.07 -6.71 -0.84
C PHE A 54 -16.50 -6.34 -1.22
N LYS A 55 -16.64 -5.52 -2.24
CA LYS A 55 -17.96 -5.22 -2.80
C LYS A 55 -18.38 -6.33 -3.76
N GLU A 56 -17.45 -6.85 -4.54
CA GLU A 56 -17.65 -7.95 -5.47
C GLU A 56 -16.41 -8.82 -5.53
N GLY A 57 -16.61 -10.11 -5.77
CA GLY A 57 -15.52 -11.01 -6.12
C GLY A 57 -14.68 -11.54 -4.97
N GLU A 58 -15.20 -11.50 -3.72
CA GLU A 58 -14.46 -12.04 -2.57
C GLU A 58 -14.00 -13.49 -2.80
N GLY A 59 -14.83 -14.29 -3.45
CA GLY A 59 -14.50 -15.69 -3.76
C GLY A 59 -13.51 -15.87 -4.92
N ARG A 60 -13.08 -14.77 -5.55
CA ARG A 60 -12.18 -14.81 -6.69
C ARG A 60 -10.77 -14.33 -6.39
N VAL A 61 -10.44 -14.24 -5.11
CA VAL A 61 -9.09 -13.86 -4.70
C VAL A 61 -8.30 -15.06 -4.23
N SER A 62 -6.98 -14.97 -4.40
CA SER A 62 -6.03 -15.91 -3.84
C SER A 62 -5.17 -15.19 -2.82
N THR A 63 -4.67 -15.93 -1.86
CA THR A 63 -3.82 -15.40 -0.79
C THR A 63 -2.48 -16.09 -0.83
N PHE A 64 -1.40 -15.30 -0.87
CA PHE A 64 -0.05 -15.79 -0.67
C PHE A 64 0.42 -15.38 0.73
N GLN A 65 0.71 -16.37 1.57
CA GLN A 65 1.30 -16.14 2.89
C GLN A 65 2.82 -16.24 2.76
N HIS A 66 3.51 -15.16 3.12
CA HIS A 66 4.99 -15.20 3.10
C HIS A 66 5.50 -16.28 4.06
N PRO A 67 6.46 -17.12 3.64
CA PRO A 67 6.91 -18.26 4.46
C PRO A 67 7.53 -17.86 5.79
N THR A 68 8.18 -16.70 5.90
CA THR A 68 8.91 -16.29 7.09
C THR A 68 8.41 -14.97 7.69
N LYS A 69 7.34 -14.38 7.14
CA LYS A 69 6.80 -13.08 7.57
C LYS A 69 5.30 -13.21 7.79
N ARG A 70 4.75 -12.31 8.62
CA ARG A 70 3.30 -12.31 8.90
C ARG A 70 2.48 -11.67 7.79
N MET A 71 3.11 -11.22 6.73
CA MET A 71 2.43 -10.50 5.66
C MET A 71 1.83 -11.44 4.65
N LYS A 72 0.65 -11.04 4.15
CA LYS A 72 -0.06 -11.76 3.09
C LYS A 72 -0.23 -10.85 1.90
N ARG A 73 -0.23 -11.45 0.71
CA ARG A 73 -0.55 -10.76 -0.52
C ARG A 73 -1.86 -11.32 -1.04
N ILE A 74 -2.87 -10.46 -1.16
CA ILE A 74 -4.20 -10.82 -1.66
C ILE A 74 -4.32 -10.33 -3.09
N PHE A 75 -4.56 -11.22 -4.02
CA PHE A 75 -4.55 -10.91 -5.44
C PHE A 75 -5.71 -11.59 -6.16
N CYS A 76 -6.07 -11.03 -7.31
CA CYS A 76 -7.12 -11.59 -8.15
C CYS A 76 -6.66 -12.92 -8.75
N SER A 77 -7.45 -13.97 -8.56
CA SER A 77 -7.09 -15.29 -9.09
C SER A 77 -7.16 -15.33 -10.62
N ASN A 78 -7.91 -14.41 -11.24
CA ASN A 78 -8.11 -14.38 -12.67
C ASN A 78 -7.02 -13.58 -13.41
N CYS A 79 -6.73 -12.35 -12.97
CA CYS A 79 -5.74 -11.51 -13.65
C CYS A 79 -4.40 -11.41 -12.91
N GLY A 80 -4.33 -11.89 -11.68
CA GLY A 80 -3.09 -11.87 -10.90
C GLY A 80 -2.76 -10.55 -10.23
N GLU A 81 -3.54 -9.49 -10.45
CA GLU A 81 -3.24 -8.19 -9.88
C GLU A 81 -3.39 -8.20 -8.36
N VAL A 82 -2.41 -7.62 -7.67
CA VAL A 82 -2.46 -7.48 -6.20
C VAL A 82 -3.50 -6.44 -5.84
N LEU A 83 -4.43 -6.81 -4.97
CA LEU A 83 -5.47 -5.91 -4.47
C LEU A 83 -4.99 -5.19 -3.22
N PHE A 84 -4.42 -5.90 -2.28
CA PHE A 84 -3.77 -5.34 -1.11
C PHE A 84 -2.86 -6.38 -0.49
N ASN A 85 -1.93 -5.91 0.33
CA ASN A 85 -1.22 -6.79 1.24
C ASN A 85 -1.54 -6.37 2.67
N THR A 86 -1.33 -7.30 3.60
CA THR A 86 -1.52 -7.04 5.03
C THR A 86 -0.16 -6.81 5.68
N ASN A 87 -0.16 -6.11 6.82
CA ASN A 87 1.02 -5.95 7.66
C ASN A 87 0.81 -6.66 9.00
N VAL A 88 1.75 -6.50 9.92
CA VAL A 88 1.69 -7.15 11.25
C VAL A 88 0.48 -6.68 12.07
N LEU A 89 -0.08 -5.52 11.77
CA LEU A 89 -1.28 -4.98 12.42
C LEU A 89 -2.56 -5.36 11.67
N ASP A 90 -2.45 -6.18 10.65
CA ASP A 90 -3.55 -6.59 9.78
C ASP A 90 -4.24 -5.40 9.09
N TRP A 91 -3.49 -4.33 8.84
CA TRP A 91 -3.96 -3.23 8.01
C TRP A 91 -3.96 -3.64 6.54
N ARG A 92 -4.69 -2.88 5.74
CA ARG A 92 -4.78 -3.11 4.29
C ARG A 92 -3.89 -2.11 3.58
N VAL A 93 -2.83 -2.60 2.96
CA VAL A 93 -1.85 -1.80 2.23
C VAL A 93 -2.17 -1.90 0.75
N ILE A 94 -2.58 -0.80 0.15
CA ILE A 94 -3.02 -0.76 -1.24
C ILE A 94 -2.00 0.04 -2.05
N SER A 95 -1.59 -0.51 -3.19
CA SER A 95 -0.68 0.15 -4.11
C SER A 95 -1.31 1.41 -4.69
N GLN A 96 -0.56 2.50 -4.73
CA GLN A 96 -1.02 3.72 -5.38
C GLN A 96 -1.17 3.54 -6.88
N GLN A 97 -0.45 2.57 -7.48
CA GLN A 97 -0.64 2.21 -8.88
C GLN A 97 -2.06 1.71 -9.13
N LEU A 98 -2.56 0.82 -8.26
CA LEU A 98 -3.94 0.33 -8.38
C LEU A 98 -4.94 1.46 -8.19
N ILE A 99 -4.72 2.33 -7.22
CA ILE A 99 -5.59 3.48 -6.96
C ILE A 99 -5.61 4.40 -8.19
N SER A 100 -4.45 4.69 -8.77
CA SER A 100 -4.36 5.58 -9.93
C SER A 100 -5.11 5.02 -11.15
N LYS A 101 -5.05 3.72 -11.36
CA LYS A 101 -5.79 3.08 -12.46
C LYS A 101 -7.29 3.22 -12.31
N ASN A 102 -7.77 3.40 -11.09
CA ASN A 102 -9.18 3.61 -10.77
C ASN A 102 -9.55 5.09 -10.60
N ASN A 103 -8.62 5.99 -10.94
CA ASN A 103 -8.82 7.43 -10.80
C ASN A 103 -8.23 8.16 -12.01
N ASN A 104 -8.60 7.72 -13.20
CA ASN A 104 -8.18 8.34 -14.47
C ASN A 104 -6.66 8.46 -14.64
N GLY A 105 -5.91 7.51 -14.09
CA GLY A 105 -4.45 7.44 -14.24
C GLY A 105 -3.65 8.30 -13.28
N ALA A 106 -4.29 8.90 -12.29
CA ALA A 106 -3.60 9.75 -11.31
C ALA A 106 -3.98 9.38 -9.88
N VAL A 107 -3.03 9.55 -8.96
CA VAL A 107 -3.33 9.40 -7.54
C VAL A 107 -4.18 10.57 -7.08
N PRO A 108 -5.30 10.34 -6.36
CA PRO A 108 -6.09 11.45 -5.82
C PRO A 108 -5.27 12.35 -4.92
N ASP A 109 -5.55 13.65 -4.93
CA ASP A 109 -4.79 14.65 -4.16
C ASP A 109 -4.65 14.27 -2.68
N ALA A 110 -5.71 13.72 -2.08
CA ALA A 110 -5.72 13.33 -0.68
C ALA A 110 -4.79 12.15 -0.37
N LEU A 111 -4.32 11.43 -1.38
CA LEU A 111 -3.50 10.21 -1.22
C LEU A 111 -2.10 10.34 -1.83
N ILE A 112 -1.74 11.51 -2.32
CA ILE A 112 -0.39 11.74 -2.86
C ILE A 112 0.64 11.42 -1.77
N PRO A 113 1.73 10.71 -2.10
CA PRO A 113 2.76 10.40 -1.12
C PRO A 113 3.30 11.68 -0.46
N ASP A 114 3.28 11.71 0.86
CA ASP A 114 3.73 12.87 1.63
C ASP A 114 4.91 12.56 2.55
N LYS A 115 5.41 11.34 2.51
CA LYS A 115 6.54 10.91 3.36
C LYS A 115 7.17 9.63 2.85
N HIS A 116 8.36 9.34 3.36
CA HIS A 116 8.97 8.02 3.29
C HIS A 116 8.95 7.41 4.69
N ILE A 117 8.67 6.12 4.79
CA ILE A 117 8.72 5.38 6.06
C ILE A 117 9.67 4.19 5.93
N PHE A 118 10.23 3.75 7.07
CA PHE A 118 11.23 2.69 7.12
C PHE A 118 12.44 3.00 6.22
N TYR A 119 12.81 4.27 6.17
CA TYR A 119 13.88 4.74 5.29
C TYR A 119 15.24 4.17 5.67
N GLU A 120 15.44 3.76 6.92
CA GLU A 120 16.69 3.10 7.34
C GLU A 120 16.89 1.74 6.64
N GLN A 121 15.83 1.13 6.15
CA GLN A 121 15.88 -0.17 5.45
C GLN A 121 15.98 -0.03 3.92
N ARG A 122 16.08 1.18 3.42
CA ARG A 122 16.08 1.42 1.98
C ARG A 122 17.24 0.77 1.26
N ILE A 123 17.00 0.40 0.02
CA ILE A 123 18.05 -0.02 -0.91
C ILE A 123 18.34 1.03 -1.98
N VAL A 124 17.48 2.05 -2.05
CA VAL A 124 17.65 3.19 -2.97
C VAL A 124 17.46 4.47 -2.16
N SER A 125 18.36 5.42 -2.34
CA SER A 125 18.19 6.75 -1.75
C SER A 125 17.38 7.62 -2.69
N ILE A 126 16.37 8.29 -2.17
CA ILE A 126 15.48 9.14 -2.95
C ILE A 126 15.78 10.60 -2.63
N ASP A 127 16.09 11.38 -3.66
CA ASP A 127 16.35 12.81 -3.54
C ASP A 127 15.07 13.58 -3.81
N ASP A 128 14.31 13.87 -2.75
CA ASP A 128 13.11 14.68 -2.79
C ASP A 128 12.98 15.47 -1.49
N ASP A 129 11.96 16.31 -1.41
CA ASP A 129 11.74 17.18 -0.24
C ASP A 129 10.83 16.55 0.81
N LEU A 130 10.43 15.31 0.63
CA LEU A 130 9.54 14.65 1.57
C LEU A 130 10.28 14.25 2.84
N PRO A 131 9.62 14.35 4.01
CA PRO A 131 10.23 13.85 5.25
C PRO A 131 10.47 12.35 5.15
N LYS A 132 11.58 11.90 5.71
CA LYS A 132 12.02 10.51 5.64
C LYS A 132 12.14 9.97 7.06
N TYR A 133 11.14 9.22 7.47
CA TYR A 133 11.12 8.59 8.79
C TYR A 133 11.95 7.32 8.74
N LEU A 134 12.86 7.17 9.71
CA LEU A 134 13.74 5.98 9.75
C LEU A 134 12.94 4.70 9.91
N ARG A 135 11.85 4.76 10.68
CA ARG A 135 10.96 3.62 10.95
C ARG A 135 9.53 3.99 10.57
N GLY A 136 8.59 3.87 11.52
CA GLY A 136 7.19 4.24 11.31
C GLY A 136 6.95 5.75 11.35
N ILE A 137 5.70 6.14 11.18
CA ILE A 137 5.28 7.53 10.98
C ILE A 137 5.51 8.46 12.18
N SER A 138 5.80 7.92 13.35
CA SER A 138 6.10 8.71 14.55
C SER A 138 7.55 8.57 14.99
N GLY A 139 8.39 7.99 14.16
CA GLY A 139 9.78 7.75 14.48
C GLY A 139 10.69 8.93 14.20
N ALA A 140 11.99 8.72 14.40
CA ALA A 140 13.02 9.70 14.12
C ALA A 140 13.14 9.93 12.61
N LEU A 141 13.44 11.17 12.24
CA LEU A 141 13.68 11.53 10.85
C LEU A 141 15.11 11.21 10.45
N TYR A 142 15.28 10.79 9.21
CA TYR A 142 16.59 10.67 8.58
C TYR A 142 17.14 12.06 8.32
N GLU A 143 18.39 12.26 8.72
CA GLU A 143 19.10 13.49 8.45
C GLU A 143 20.32 13.17 7.59
N GLU A 144 20.42 13.86 6.45
CA GLU A 144 21.58 13.74 5.61
C GLU A 144 22.76 14.42 6.30
N SER A 145 23.88 13.70 6.44
CA SER A 145 25.09 14.30 6.97
C SER A 145 25.68 15.22 5.88
N SER A 146 25.81 16.50 6.25
CA SER A 146 26.42 17.49 5.38
C SER A 146 27.91 17.23 5.20
#